data_19e15c2e4721f93d082f5e4c57e5a5e7
#
_entry.id   19e15c2e4721f93d082f5e4c57e5a5e7
#
_cell.length_a   1.000
_cell.length_b   1.000
_cell.length_c   1.000
_cell.angle_alpha   90.00
_cell.angle_beta   90.00
_cell.angle_gamma   90.00
#
_symmetry.space_group_name_H-M   'P 1'
#
loop_
_entity.id
_entity.type
_entity.pdbx_description
1 polymer ?
#
loop_
_entity_poly.entity_id
_entity_poly.type
_entity_poly.pdbx_seq_one_letter_code
_entity_poly.pdbx_strand_id
1 'polypeptide(L)'
;MIIGDGMKKILFLVLFFIGIGIVKAEEWPALETLKIKNVDYDMHFNANKYDYYLPVPLEVDKLDIEYTTNCSCEVRINGNENFKNGVNKVVITLLDKENEQAVKYTITVDKRYMAKEEEKKEEEKKEVFPITYVGLGFAIAAIVIGIIAVIKSKKTSK
;
A
#
# COMPACT_ATOMS: atom_id res chain seq x y z
N MET A 1 35.07 61.68 13.13
CA MET A 1 35.32 60.24 13.32
C MET A 1 35.25 59.57 11.95
N ILE A 2 36.38 59.24 11.34
CA ILE A 2 36.44 58.69 9.99
C ILE A 2 36.32 57.17 10.11
N ILE A 3 35.19 56.66 9.72
CA ILE A 3 34.95 55.21 9.68
C ILE A 3 35.85 54.66 8.56
N GLY A 4 36.86 53.85 8.90
CA GLY A 4 37.79 53.30 7.93
C GLY A 4 37.05 52.40 6.90
N ASP A 5 37.63 52.29 5.68
CA ASP A 5 37.04 51.57 4.53
C ASP A 5 36.65 50.12 4.80
N GLY A 6 37.42 49.47 5.70
CA GLY A 6 37.10 48.12 6.13
C GLY A 6 35.79 47.98 6.90
N MET A 7 35.49 48.99 7.76
CA MET A 7 34.26 48.98 8.56
C MET A 7 33.01 49.26 7.73
N LYS A 8 33.14 50.05 6.65
CA LYS A 8 32.05 50.28 5.68
C LYS A 8 31.71 48.98 4.91
N LYS A 9 32.70 48.21 4.52
CA LYS A 9 32.51 46.92 3.83
C LYS A 9 31.84 45.88 4.76
N ILE A 10 32.23 45.85 6.02
CA ILE A 10 31.61 44.95 7.03
C ILE A 10 30.15 45.36 7.29
N LEU A 11 29.89 46.67 7.43
CA LEU A 11 28.53 47.17 7.62
C LEU A 11 27.61 46.86 6.42
N PHE A 12 28.13 46.96 5.21
CA PHE A 12 27.39 46.64 3.99
C PHE A 12 27.07 45.14 3.90
N LEU A 13 28.02 44.27 4.33
CA LEU A 13 27.86 42.82 4.38
C LEU A 13 26.82 42.42 5.42
N VAL A 14 26.82 43.01 6.59
CA VAL A 14 25.82 42.80 7.65
C VAL A 14 24.42 43.21 7.20
N LEU A 15 24.28 44.39 6.55
CA LEU A 15 23.02 44.84 5.99
C LEU A 15 22.47 43.93 4.88
N PHE A 16 23.37 43.31 4.08
CA PHE A 16 22.99 42.38 3.05
C PHE A 16 22.40 41.09 3.63
N PHE A 17 22.93 40.59 4.76
CA PHE A 17 22.39 39.41 5.45
C PHE A 17 21.09 39.66 6.21
N ILE A 18 20.85 40.89 6.67
CA ILE A 18 19.59 41.24 7.35
C ILE A 18 18.43 41.38 6.33
N GLY A 19 18.74 41.65 5.07
CA GLY A 19 17.76 41.76 3.97
C GLY A 19 17.29 40.41 3.39
N ILE A 20 17.87 39.27 3.80
CA ILE A 20 17.37 37.94 3.42
C ILE A 20 16.13 37.70 4.28
N GLY A 21 14.97 38.21 3.83
CA GLY A 21 13.68 37.88 4.39
C GLY A 21 13.55 36.34 4.43
N ILE A 22 13.11 35.80 5.54
CA ILE A 22 12.72 34.40 5.65
C ILE A 22 11.56 34.22 4.66
N VAL A 23 11.87 33.71 3.47
CA VAL A 23 10.85 33.27 2.53
C VAL A 23 10.20 32.05 3.21
N LYS A 24 9.02 32.25 3.79
CA LYS A 24 8.18 31.14 4.19
C LYS A 24 7.90 30.35 2.91
N ALA A 25 8.37 29.11 2.88
CA ALA A 25 7.93 28.18 1.83
C ALA A 25 6.40 28.10 1.94
N GLU A 26 5.72 28.49 0.87
CA GLU A 26 4.28 28.38 0.78
C GLU A 26 3.93 26.90 0.76
N GLU A 27 3.32 26.42 1.86
CA GLU A 27 2.97 25.02 2.01
C GLU A 27 1.64 24.78 1.30
N TRP A 28 1.65 23.92 0.30
CA TRP A 28 0.44 23.58 -0.46
C TRP A 28 -0.59 22.88 0.42
N PRO A 29 -1.90 23.15 0.20
CA PRO A 29 -2.94 22.43 0.92
C PRO A 29 -2.86 20.93 0.63
N ALA A 30 -2.88 20.13 1.69
CA ALA A 30 -2.78 18.68 1.59
C ALA A 30 -3.68 17.97 2.61
N LEU A 31 -4.13 16.76 2.26
CA LEU A 31 -4.65 15.84 3.25
C LEU A 31 -3.47 15.26 4.04
N GLU A 32 -3.57 15.28 5.38
CA GLU A 32 -2.61 14.59 6.25
C GLU A 32 -3.01 13.14 6.46
N THR A 33 -4.30 12.89 6.60
CA THR A 33 -4.86 11.55 6.71
C THR A 33 -6.07 11.39 5.78
N LEU A 34 -6.29 10.15 5.31
CA LEU A 34 -7.49 9.76 4.58
C LEU A 34 -7.79 8.30 4.91
N LYS A 35 -8.98 8.03 5.46
CA LYS A 35 -9.45 6.69 5.81
C LYS A 35 -10.87 6.48 5.30
N ILE A 36 -11.16 5.27 4.86
CA ILE A 36 -12.50 4.83 4.49
C ILE A 36 -12.96 3.83 5.55
N LYS A 37 -14.05 4.15 6.28
CA LYS A 37 -14.49 3.36 7.44
C LYS A 37 -15.37 2.16 7.09
N ASN A 38 -16.13 2.27 6.01
CA ASN A 38 -17.11 1.27 5.64
C ASN A 38 -16.64 0.27 4.58
N VAL A 39 -15.33 0.22 4.33
CA VAL A 39 -14.70 -0.74 3.40
C VAL A 39 -13.48 -1.34 4.09
N ASP A 40 -13.38 -2.66 4.12
CA ASP A 40 -12.23 -3.39 4.66
C ASP A 40 -11.11 -3.48 3.59
N TYR A 41 -10.54 -2.33 3.27
CA TYR A 41 -9.44 -2.20 2.33
C TYR A 41 -8.55 -1.04 2.72
N ASP A 42 -7.26 -1.29 2.91
CA ASP A 42 -6.27 -0.25 3.15
C ASP A 42 -5.74 0.33 1.84
N MET A 43 -6.06 1.58 1.57
CA MET A 43 -5.56 2.29 0.38
C MET A 43 -4.08 2.69 0.48
N HIS A 44 -3.42 2.49 1.63
CA HIS A 44 -2.07 2.98 1.90
C HIS A 44 -1.92 4.46 1.53
N PHE A 45 -2.69 5.29 2.22
CA PHE A 45 -2.73 6.72 1.94
C PHE A 45 -1.34 7.37 2.06
N ASN A 46 -1.02 8.27 1.10
CA ASN A 46 0.18 9.09 1.07
C ASN A 46 -0.20 10.48 0.55
N ALA A 47 0.07 11.54 1.32
CA ALA A 47 -0.29 12.93 1.00
C ALA A 47 0.21 13.43 -0.37
N ASN A 48 1.31 12.86 -0.88
CA ASN A 48 1.89 13.20 -2.18
C ASN A 48 1.34 12.39 -3.36
N LYS A 49 0.38 11.48 -3.10
CA LYS A 49 -0.30 10.70 -4.11
C LYS A 49 -1.72 11.21 -4.26
N TYR A 50 -2.14 11.53 -5.47
CA TYR A 50 -3.43 12.18 -5.74
C TYR A 50 -4.48 11.25 -6.35
N ASP A 51 -4.10 10.08 -6.84
CA ASP A 51 -5.01 9.12 -7.45
C ASP A 51 -4.95 7.77 -6.72
N TYR A 52 -6.12 7.29 -6.30
CA TYR A 52 -6.30 6.04 -5.57
C TYR A 52 -7.27 5.14 -6.29
N TYR A 53 -7.10 3.84 -6.11
CA TYR A 53 -8.02 2.81 -6.56
C TYR A 53 -8.55 2.07 -5.34
N LEU A 54 -9.88 1.90 -5.27
CA LEU A 54 -10.56 1.27 -4.15
C LEU A 54 -11.60 0.27 -4.67
N PRO A 55 -11.34 -1.03 -4.61
CA PRO A 55 -12.36 -2.04 -4.86
C PRO A 55 -13.35 -2.07 -3.70
N VAL A 56 -14.65 -2.09 -4.02
CA VAL A 56 -15.71 -2.13 -3.01
C VAL A 56 -16.75 -3.19 -3.32
N PRO A 57 -17.40 -3.78 -2.29
CA PRO A 57 -18.54 -4.65 -2.46
C PRO A 57 -19.73 -3.97 -3.16
N LEU A 58 -20.62 -4.78 -3.76
CA LEU A 58 -21.80 -4.26 -4.49
C LEU A 58 -22.80 -3.48 -3.63
N GLU A 59 -22.86 -3.77 -2.34
CA GLU A 59 -23.72 -3.11 -1.37
C GLU A 59 -23.26 -1.72 -0.96
N VAL A 60 -22.03 -1.32 -1.30
CA VAL A 60 -21.48 -0.01 -0.94
C VAL A 60 -21.96 1.04 -1.94
N ASP A 61 -22.83 1.95 -1.51
CA ASP A 61 -23.39 3.02 -2.34
C ASP A 61 -22.72 4.38 -2.14
N LYS A 62 -21.92 4.52 -1.09
CA LYS A 62 -21.09 5.69 -0.75
C LYS A 62 -19.93 5.29 0.14
N LEU A 63 -18.89 6.11 0.20
CA LEU A 63 -17.77 5.94 1.13
C LEU A 63 -18.04 6.73 2.43
N ASP A 64 -17.69 6.14 3.56
CA ASP A 64 -17.59 6.86 4.85
C ASP A 64 -16.16 7.37 5.01
N ILE A 65 -15.94 8.62 4.62
CA ILE A 65 -14.63 9.24 4.47
C ILE A 65 -14.27 10.03 5.73
N GLU A 66 -13.17 9.66 6.38
CA GLU A 66 -12.54 10.41 7.47
C GLU A 66 -11.22 10.98 6.98
N TYR A 67 -10.97 12.26 7.24
CA TYR A 67 -9.74 12.95 6.81
C TYR A 67 -9.30 14.02 7.79
N THR A 68 -8.01 14.39 7.74
CA THR A 68 -7.44 15.60 8.32
C THR A 68 -6.65 16.37 7.26
N THR A 69 -6.49 17.67 7.46
CA THR A 69 -5.78 18.56 6.52
C THR A 69 -4.71 19.37 7.25
N ASN A 70 -3.65 19.77 6.54
CA ASN A 70 -2.59 20.65 7.02
C ASN A 70 -2.97 22.15 7.01
N CYS A 71 -4.18 22.48 6.56
CA CYS A 71 -4.64 23.86 6.35
C CYS A 71 -6.08 24.08 6.83
N SER A 72 -6.46 25.33 7.05
CA SER A 72 -7.85 25.74 7.23
C SER A 72 -8.59 25.84 5.89
N CYS A 73 -8.56 24.76 5.10
CA CYS A 73 -9.10 24.69 3.75
C CYS A 73 -10.59 24.38 3.75
N GLU A 74 -11.30 24.89 2.76
CA GLU A 74 -12.63 24.37 2.42
C GLU A 74 -12.47 23.02 1.70
N VAL A 75 -13.06 21.95 2.25
CA VAL A 75 -13.04 20.63 1.65
C VAL A 75 -14.37 20.33 0.96
N ARG A 76 -14.31 19.98 -0.32
CA ARG A 76 -15.47 19.55 -1.12
C ARG A 76 -15.29 18.12 -1.59
N ILE A 77 -16.30 17.29 -1.34
CA ILE A 77 -16.33 15.89 -1.80
C ILE A 77 -17.44 15.76 -2.84
N ASN A 78 -17.08 15.35 -4.05
CA ASN A 78 -18.00 15.17 -5.16
C ASN A 78 -18.02 13.70 -5.62
N GLY A 79 -19.18 13.21 -6.04
CA GLY A 79 -19.35 11.87 -6.59
C GLY A 79 -19.36 10.76 -5.54
N ASN A 80 -19.53 11.10 -4.25
CA ASN A 80 -19.56 10.13 -3.14
C ASN A 80 -20.98 9.72 -2.77
N GLU A 81 -21.83 9.49 -3.76
CA GLU A 81 -23.22 9.08 -3.55
C GLU A 81 -23.71 8.21 -4.72
N ASN A 82 -24.61 7.28 -4.41
CA ASN A 82 -25.34 6.47 -5.41
C ASN A 82 -24.41 5.76 -6.41
N PHE A 83 -23.39 5.05 -5.90
CA PHE A 83 -22.46 4.32 -6.75
C PHE A 83 -23.17 3.30 -7.65
N LYS A 84 -22.88 3.37 -8.94
CA LYS A 84 -23.35 2.41 -9.95
C LYS A 84 -22.41 1.20 -10.00
N ASN A 85 -22.92 0.07 -10.46
CA ASN A 85 -22.08 -1.09 -10.73
C ASN A 85 -20.96 -0.73 -11.71
N GLY A 86 -19.74 -1.18 -11.44
CA GLY A 86 -18.54 -0.83 -12.18
C GLY A 86 -17.79 0.34 -11.57
N VAL A 87 -17.18 1.17 -12.39
CA VAL A 87 -16.27 2.23 -11.96
C VAL A 87 -17.01 3.52 -11.65
N ASN A 88 -16.81 4.05 -10.44
CA ASN A 88 -17.26 5.36 -9.97
C ASN A 88 -16.05 6.23 -9.65
N LYS A 89 -16.25 7.53 -9.53
CA LYS A 89 -15.18 8.47 -9.24
C LYS A 89 -15.59 9.41 -8.10
N VAL A 90 -14.83 9.39 -7.02
CA VAL A 90 -14.96 10.33 -5.90
C VAL A 90 -13.80 11.32 -5.98
N VAL A 91 -14.11 12.60 -5.91
CA VAL A 91 -13.10 13.68 -5.96
C VAL A 91 -13.19 14.51 -4.68
N ILE A 92 -12.09 14.54 -3.93
CA ILE A 92 -11.91 15.40 -2.75
C ILE A 92 -11.10 16.61 -3.19
N THR A 93 -11.67 17.80 -3.08
CA THR A 93 -11.00 19.06 -3.44
C THR A 93 -10.76 19.87 -2.18
N LEU A 94 -9.51 20.24 -1.93
CA LEU A 94 -9.11 21.19 -0.91
C LEU A 94 -8.96 22.55 -1.56
N LEU A 95 -9.61 23.57 -1.02
CA LEU A 95 -9.56 24.95 -1.49
C LEU A 95 -9.00 25.84 -0.39
N ASP A 96 -7.79 26.29 -0.57
CA ASP A 96 -7.21 27.36 0.25
C ASP A 96 -7.54 28.71 -0.39
N LYS A 97 -8.46 29.44 0.23
CA LYS A 97 -8.94 30.72 -0.29
C LYS A 97 -7.97 31.87 -0.01
N GLU A 98 -7.12 31.71 1.01
CA GLU A 98 -6.17 32.75 1.41
C GLU A 98 -5.00 32.81 0.41
N ASN A 99 -4.54 31.65 -0.06
CA ASN A 99 -3.43 31.52 -1.00
C ASN A 99 -3.89 31.23 -2.44
N GLU A 100 -5.18 31.22 -2.71
CA GLU A 100 -5.77 30.91 -4.03
C GLU A 100 -5.31 29.54 -4.60
N GLN A 101 -5.05 28.58 -3.71
CA GLN A 101 -4.55 27.26 -4.07
C GLN A 101 -5.65 26.21 -4.02
N ALA A 102 -5.58 25.23 -4.92
CA ALA A 102 -6.50 24.11 -4.93
C ALA A 102 -5.78 22.80 -5.24
N VAL A 103 -6.04 21.77 -4.41
CA VAL A 103 -5.53 20.42 -4.60
C VAL A 103 -6.68 19.44 -4.70
N LYS A 104 -6.54 18.43 -5.57
CA LYS A 104 -7.56 17.41 -5.80
C LYS A 104 -6.99 16.02 -5.58
N TYR A 105 -7.71 15.22 -4.79
CA TYR A 105 -7.48 13.78 -4.64
C TYR A 105 -8.62 13.04 -5.32
N THR A 106 -8.30 12.02 -6.09
CA THR A 106 -9.27 11.20 -6.83
C THR A 106 -9.25 9.79 -6.29
N ILE A 107 -10.42 9.25 -5.93
CA ILE A 107 -10.61 7.85 -5.58
C ILE A 107 -11.44 7.21 -6.70
N THR A 108 -10.83 6.31 -7.45
CA THR A 108 -11.52 5.44 -8.41
C THR A 108 -12.12 4.28 -7.64
N VAL A 109 -13.42 4.33 -7.42
CA VAL A 109 -14.18 3.30 -6.69
C VAL A 109 -14.67 2.26 -7.70
N ASP A 110 -14.21 1.03 -7.57
CA ASP A 110 -14.61 -0.08 -8.44
C ASP A 110 -15.62 -0.99 -7.74
N LYS A 111 -16.88 -0.78 -8.05
CA LYS A 111 -17.99 -1.57 -7.53
C LYS A 111 -18.23 -2.78 -8.44
N ARG A 112 -17.31 -3.71 -8.44
CA ARG A 112 -17.48 -5.01 -9.10
C ARG A 112 -17.91 -6.04 -8.07
N TYR A 113 -18.63 -7.06 -8.56
CA TYR A 113 -18.90 -8.25 -7.77
C TYR A 113 -17.54 -8.87 -7.36
N MET A 114 -17.06 -8.48 -6.18
CA MET A 114 -16.17 -9.33 -5.44
C MET A 114 -17.09 -10.49 -5.00
N ALA A 115 -17.17 -11.55 -5.81
CA ALA A 115 -17.47 -12.84 -5.20
C ALA A 115 -16.59 -12.85 -3.95
N LYS A 116 -17.20 -12.95 -2.73
CA LYS A 116 -16.46 -13.48 -1.61
C LYS A 116 -15.66 -14.61 -2.25
N GLU A 117 -14.35 -14.46 -2.35
CA GLU A 117 -13.52 -15.61 -2.20
C GLU A 117 -13.97 -16.12 -0.83
N GLU A 118 -15.04 -16.94 -0.85
CA GLU A 118 -15.06 -18.04 0.07
C GLU A 118 -13.62 -18.51 -0.07
N GLU A 119 -12.83 -18.27 0.98
CA GLU A 119 -11.72 -19.16 1.24
C GLU A 119 -12.31 -20.53 0.97
N LYS A 120 -12.25 -21.01 -0.26
CA LYS A 120 -11.89 -22.36 -0.48
C LYS A 120 -10.59 -22.46 0.31
N LYS A 121 -10.74 -22.76 1.60
CA LYS A 121 -9.98 -23.82 2.15
C LYS A 121 -10.16 -24.92 1.10
N GLU A 122 -9.33 -24.89 0.08
CA GLU A 122 -8.75 -26.12 -0.38
C GLU A 122 -8.30 -26.72 0.94
N GLU A 123 -9.20 -27.49 1.54
CA GLU A 123 -8.76 -28.72 2.16
C GLU A 123 -7.91 -29.29 1.02
N GLU A 124 -6.65 -28.87 1.04
CA GLU A 124 -5.56 -29.68 0.59
C GLU A 124 -5.91 -31.02 1.23
N LYS A 125 -6.67 -31.84 0.51
CA LYS A 125 -6.67 -33.27 0.71
C LYS A 125 -5.20 -33.56 0.59
N LYS A 126 -4.49 -33.40 1.71
CA LYS A 126 -3.31 -34.19 1.98
C LYS A 126 -3.83 -35.58 1.76
N GLU A 127 -3.63 -36.07 0.54
CA GLU A 127 -3.61 -37.50 0.30
C GLU A 127 -2.59 -37.98 1.32
N VAL A 128 -3.13 -38.33 2.48
CA VAL A 128 -2.40 -39.04 3.50
C VAL A 128 -2.11 -40.35 2.81
N PHE A 129 -0.98 -40.40 2.10
CA PHE A 129 -0.41 -41.64 1.64
C PHE A 129 -0.31 -42.50 2.91
N PRO A 130 -1.14 -43.52 3.06
CA PRO A 130 -1.16 -44.26 4.30
C PRO A 130 0.26 -44.79 4.52
N ILE A 131 0.83 -44.39 5.65
CA ILE A 131 2.23 -44.73 6.06
C ILE A 131 2.54 -46.19 5.89
N THR A 132 1.51 -47.05 5.90
CA THR A 132 1.57 -48.49 5.57
C THR A 132 2.21 -48.80 4.23
N TYR A 133 2.05 -47.99 3.16
CA TYR A 133 2.68 -48.27 1.86
C TYR A 133 4.15 -47.88 1.82
N VAL A 134 4.57 -46.89 2.61
CA VAL A 134 5.99 -46.49 2.71
C VAL A 134 6.77 -47.63 3.42
N GLY A 135 6.22 -48.20 4.49
CA GLY A 135 6.83 -49.32 5.20
C GLY A 135 6.96 -50.55 4.34
N LEU A 136 5.97 -50.89 3.51
CA LEU A 136 5.99 -52.07 2.62
C LEU A 136 7.06 -51.91 1.54
N GLY A 137 7.25 -50.72 0.98
CA GLY A 137 8.27 -50.44 -0.03
C GLY A 137 9.70 -50.66 0.49
N PHE A 138 10.01 -50.29 1.70
CA PHE A 138 11.32 -50.51 2.32
C PHE A 138 11.56 -51.98 2.63
N ALA A 139 10.52 -52.73 3.07
CA ALA A 139 10.65 -54.18 3.32
C ALA A 139 10.96 -54.99 2.03
N ILE A 140 10.31 -54.67 0.94
CA ILE A 140 10.55 -55.29 -0.36
C ILE A 140 11.95 -54.98 -0.87
N ALA A 141 12.44 -53.78 -0.77
CA ALA A 141 13.77 -53.37 -1.17
C ALA A 141 14.85 -54.11 -0.38
N ALA A 142 14.68 -54.28 0.92
CA ALA A 142 15.63 -55.05 1.76
C ALA A 142 15.70 -56.54 1.37
N ILE A 143 14.58 -57.17 1.05
CA ILE A 143 14.53 -58.58 0.60
C ILE A 143 15.25 -58.74 -0.74
N VAL A 144 15.05 -57.83 -1.69
CA VAL A 144 15.71 -57.91 -3.02
C VAL A 144 17.22 -57.74 -2.88
N ILE A 145 17.69 -56.81 -2.06
CA ILE A 145 19.13 -56.64 -1.80
C ILE A 145 19.74 -57.88 -1.13
N GLY A 146 19.02 -58.49 -0.17
CA GLY A 146 19.43 -59.69 0.50
C GLY A 146 19.61 -60.85 -0.48
N ILE A 147 18.67 -61.08 -1.40
CA ILE A 147 18.71 -62.11 -2.42
C ILE A 147 19.90 -61.89 -3.35
N ILE A 148 20.17 -60.74 -3.82
CA ILE A 148 21.29 -60.35 -4.70
C ILE A 148 22.62 -60.65 -4.00
N ALA A 149 22.75 -60.34 -2.72
CA ALA A 149 23.97 -60.61 -1.93
C ALA A 149 24.27 -62.13 -1.82
N VAL A 150 23.23 -62.91 -1.57
CA VAL A 150 23.37 -64.39 -1.47
C VAL A 150 23.77 -65.05 -2.82
N ILE A 151 23.19 -64.55 -3.92
CA ILE A 151 23.52 -65.04 -5.27
C ILE A 151 24.97 -64.68 -5.61
N LYS A 152 25.43 -63.45 -5.26
CA LYS A 152 26.78 -63.01 -5.54
C LYS A 152 27.83 -63.77 -4.69
N SER A 153 27.51 -64.10 -3.45
CA SER A 153 28.37 -64.90 -2.55
C SER A 153 28.59 -66.26 -3.04
N LYS A 154 27.55 -66.95 -3.60
CA LYS A 154 27.69 -68.31 -4.17
C LYS A 154 28.49 -68.34 -5.48
N LYS A 155 28.61 -67.23 -6.19
CA LYS A 155 29.35 -67.15 -7.45
C LYS A 155 30.88 -66.95 -7.25
N THR A 156 31.29 -66.51 -6.07
CA THR A 156 32.70 -66.23 -5.72
C THR A 156 33.36 -67.41 -5.02
N SER A 157 32.61 -68.48 -4.70
CA SER A 157 33.10 -69.68 -4.01
C SER A 157 33.21 -70.92 -4.94
N LYS A 158 33.52 -70.70 -6.23
CA LYS A 158 33.86 -71.76 -7.19
C LYS A 158 35.21 -71.44 -7.84
#